data_5d358f0120a801885e3a54a3ac920b79
#
_entry.id   5d358f0120a801885e3a54a3ac920b79
#
_cell.length_a   1.000
_cell.length_b   1.000
_cell.length_c   1.000
_cell.angle_alpha   90.00
_cell.angle_beta   90.00
_cell.angle_gamma   90.00
#
_symmetry.space_group_name_H-M   'P 1'
#
loop_
_entity.id
_entity.type
_entity.pdbx_description
1 polymer ?
#
loop_
_entity_poly.entity_id
_entity_poly.type
_entity_poly.pdbx_seq_one_letter_code
_entity_poly.pdbx_strand_id
1 'polypeptide(L)'
;MGLAIAFLVAAGGNDAFAGKKKTQLTFAAIQTEDMAVVASRWEPMIKYLSKKADVEINYYSTTSYSAVIEAMLSGFVQIAQLGPKAYLIANEKSNGRVQPLVAAARVPTAFDPTPCACYYGTLITKKGSKLTKIDQLKGKILALVDPGSTSGNAMPRGLFTVEKLDSKPLESHFGRIFYSGNHVASVLAVLKGKADAAFVSESMIARAMDRGKVKKEDLNYLWRSPKIAIDSVSIDTTKISSDLAKKMREIYLGMDKDPEGKKILAKNKYSRFVPSNDATYNAVRKILAAKKRLKKKK
;
A
#
# COMPACT_ATOMS: atom_id res chain seq x y z
N MET A 1 -51.59 -69.17 13.05
CA MET A 1 -50.22 -69.04 13.50
C MET A 1 -49.47 -68.13 12.52
N GLY A 2 -49.32 -66.84 12.87
CA GLY A 2 -48.64 -65.81 12.08
C GLY A 2 -47.45 -65.31 12.88
N LEU A 3 -46.28 -65.47 12.35
CA LEU A 3 -44.99 -65.09 12.98
C LEU A 3 -44.76 -63.60 12.58
N ALA A 4 -44.74 -62.65 13.55
CA ALA A 4 -44.34 -61.28 13.38
C ALA A 4 -42.84 -61.18 13.55
N ILE A 5 -42.12 -60.82 12.48
CA ILE A 5 -40.69 -60.49 12.49
C ILE A 5 -40.55 -58.99 12.76
N ALA A 6 -40.03 -58.65 13.94
CA ALA A 6 -39.69 -57.26 14.28
C ALA A 6 -38.31 -56.93 13.67
N PHE A 7 -38.28 -55.95 12.74
CA PHE A 7 -37.05 -55.32 12.24
C PHE A 7 -36.57 -54.25 13.23
N LEU A 8 -35.45 -54.52 13.92
CA LEU A 8 -34.73 -53.51 14.71
C LEU A 8 -33.93 -52.62 13.75
N VAL A 9 -34.41 -51.39 13.52
CA VAL A 9 -33.63 -50.37 12.79
C VAL A 9 -32.63 -49.77 13.81
N ALA A 10 -31.37 -50.16 13.69
CA ALA A 10 -30.29 -49.50 14.40
C ALA A 10 -30.08 -48.11 13.76
N ALA A 11 -30.51 -47.05 14.42
CA ALA A 11 -30.17 -45.67 14.07
C ALA A 11 -28.69 -45.46 14.41
N GLY A 12 -27.81 -45.72 13.43
CA GLY A 12 -26.42 -45.33 13.48
C GLY A 12 -26.35 -43.81 13.34
N GLY A 13 -26.12 -43.09 14.45
CA GLY A 13 -25.83 -41.69 14.45
C GLY A 13 -24.50 -41.43 13.71
N ASN A 14 -24.59 -40.99 12.47
CA ASN A 14 -23.47 -40.35 11.79
C ASN A 14 -23.32 -38.96 12.39
N ASP A 15 -22.59 -38.81 13.48
CA ASP A 15 -21.97 -37.57 13.86
C ASP A 15 -20.90 -37.26 12.82
N ALA A 16 -21.35 -36.76 11.67
CA ALA A 16 -20.47 -36.16 10.70
C ALA A 16 -19.73 -35.02 11.41
N PHE A 17 -18.43 -35.17 11.56
CA PHE A 17 -17.50 -34.09 11.92
C PHE A 17 -17.66 -32.96 10.88
N ALA A 18 -18.67 -32.12 11.06
CA ALA A 18 -18.79 -30.85 10.36
C ALA A 18 -17.67 -29.96 10.92
N GLY A 19 -16.49 -30.06 10.34
CA GLY A 19 -15.37 -29.17 10.64
C GLY A 19 -15.87 -27.73 10.59
N LYS A 20 -15.68 -26.98 11.66
CA LYS A 20 -16.14 -25.59 11.78
C LYS A 20 -15.63 -24.80 10.59
N LYS A 21 -16.51 -24.37 9.70
CA LYS A 21 -16.16 -23.63 8.47
C LYS A 21 -15.39 -22.37 8.86
N LYS A 22 -14.15 -22.24 8.40
CA LYS A 22 -13.31 -21.09 8.72
C LYS A 22 -13.91 -19.82 8.15
N THR A 23 -13.71 -18.70 8.86
CA THR A 23 -14.07 -17.38 8.36
C THR A 23 -13.30 -17.09 7.08
N GLN A 24 -14.02 -16.78 6.00
CA GLN A 24 -13.47 -16.43 4.70
C GLN A 24 -13.23 -14.93 4.62
N LEU A 25 -12.02 -14.51 4.28
CA LEU A 25 -11.63 -13.11 4.11
C LEU A 25 -10.88 -12.92 2.80
N THR A 26 -10.93 -11.70 2.28
CA THR A 26 -10.18 -11.30 1.09
C THR A 26 -9.19 -10.19 1.45
N PHE A 27 -7.94 -10.35 1.04
CA PHE A 27 -6.87 -9.37 1.19
C PHE A 27 -6.50 -8.79 -0.18
N ALA A 28 -6.32 -7.47 -0.26
CA ALA A 28 -5.76 -6.80 -1.43
C ALA A 28 -4.61 -5.86 -1.05
N ALA A 29 -3.76 -5.53 -2.02
CA ALA A 29 -2.69 -4.55 -1.85
C ALA A 29 -2.66 -3.57 -3.02
N ILE A 30 -2.35 -2.28 -2.73
CA ILE A 30 -2.16 -1.28 -3.77
C ILE A 30 -0.98 -1.65 -4.68
N GLN A 31 -1.12 -1.34 -5.96
CA GLN A 31 -0.12 -1.62 -6.98
C GLN A 31 1.05 -0.63 -6.90
N THR A 32 2.07 -0.96 -6.11
CA THR A 32 3.30 -0.15 -6.02
C THR A 32 4.34 -0.53 -7.07
N GLU A 33 4.18 -1.70 -7.70
CA GLU A 33 5.03 -2.28 -8.73
C GLU A 33 4.22 -3.33 -9.54
N ASP A 34 4.86 -4.18 -10.32
CA ASP A 34 4.20 -5.25 -11.09
C ASP A 34 3.31 -6.14 -10.20
N MET A 35 2.12 -6.53 -10.72
CA MET A 35 1.10 -7.28 -9.96
C MET A 35 1.63 -8.60 -9.40
N ALA A 36 2.35 -9.37 -10.22
CA ALA A 36 2.88 -10.66 -9.80
C ALA A 36 3.91 -10.50 -8.67
N VAL A 37 4.69 -9.42 -8.72
CA VAL A 37 5.66 -9.10 -7.67
C VAL A 37 4.97 -8.68 -6.38
N VAL A 38 3.90 -7.88 -6.45
CA VAL A 38 3.10 -7.52 -5.27
C VAL A 38 2.47 -8.76 -4.66
N ALA A 39 1.84 -9.62 -5.46
CA ALA A 39 1.24 -10.88 -5.03
C ALA A 39 2.28 -11.78 -4.32
N SER A 40 3.42 -12.06 -4.97
CA SER A 40 4.48 -12.92 -4.42
C SER A 40 5.04 -12.46 -3.08
N ARG A 41 4.94 -11.15 -2.77
CA ARG A 41 5.32 -10.59 -1.47
C ARG A 41 4.29 -10.85 -0.39
N TRP A 42 2.99 -10.72 -0.75
CA TRP A 42 1.92 -10.80 0.23
C TRP A 42 1.45 -12.24 0.49
N GLU A 43 1.55 -13.14 -0.48
CA GLU A 43 1.13 -14.55 -0.32
C GLU A 43 1.73 -15.24 0.91
N PRO A 44 3.05 -15.18 1.21
CA PRO A 44 3.59 -15.79 2.42
C PRO A 44 3.05 -15.17 3.71
N MET A 45 2.82 -13.85 3.72
CA MET A 45 2.23 -13.11 4.83
C MET A 45 0.79 -13.55 5.07
N ILE A 46 0.01 -13.68 3.99
CA ILE A 46 -1.40 -14.10 4.02
C ILE A 46 -1.50 -15.55 4.55
N LYS A 47 -0.66 -16.46 4.06
CA LYS A 47 -0.60 -17.85 4.55
C LYS A 47 -0.27 -17.90 6.04
N TYR A 48 0.70 -17.13 6.48
CA TYR A 48 1.08 -17.03 7.89
C TYR A 48 -0.08 -16.51 8.75
N LEU A 49 -0.75 -15.44 8.34
CA LEU A 49 -1.91 -14.89 9.03
C LEU A 49 -3.08 -15.86 9.07
N SER A 50 -3.40 -16.49 7.94
CA SER A 50 -4.48 -17.50 7.86
C SER A 50 -4.26 -18.62 8.87
N LYS A 51 -3.05 -19.16 8.92
CA LYS A 51 -2.66 -20.23 9.85
C LYS A 51 -2.76 -19.77 11.32
N LYS A 52 -2.19 -18.62 11.66
CA LYS A 52 -2.12 -18.13 13.05
C LYS A 52 -3.46 -17.60 13.56
N ALA A 53 -4.28 -16.98 12.69
CA ALA A 53 -5.59 -16.47 13.07
C ALA A 53 -6.70 -17.52 13.02
N ASP A 54 -6.45 -18.68 12.39
CA ASP A 54 -7.43 -19.75 12.11
C ASP A 54 -8.59 -19.23 11.22
N VAL A 55 -8.23 -18.56 10.14
CA VAL A 55 -9.13 -18.06 9.11
C VAL A 55 -8.62 -18.46 7.72
N GLU A 56 -9.44 -18.32 6.71
CA GLU A 56 -9.00 -18.46 5.32
C GLU A 56 -8.95 -17.07 4.67
N ILE A 57 -7.75 -16.64 4.21
CA ILE A 57 -7.55 -15.34 3.57
C ILE A 57 -7.11 -15.57 2.13
N ASN A 58 -7.91 -15.08 1.18
CA ASN A 58 -7.62 -15.14 -0.25
C ASN A 58 -7.01 -13.82 -0.73
N TYR A 59 -5.99 -13.88 -1.59
CA TYR A 59 -5.40 -12.69 -2.20
C TYR A 59 -6.20 -12.28 -3.43
N TYR A 60 -6.63 -11.02 -3.45
CA TYR A 60 -7.27 -10.41 -4.62
C TYR A 60 -6.31 -9.42 -5.29
N SER A 61 -5.94 -9.71 -6.52
CA SER A 61 -5.06 -8.85 -7.32
C SER A 61 -5.87 -7.76 -8.02
N THR A 62 -5.37 -6.53 -7.96
CA THR A 62 -6.02 -5.35 -8.58
C THR A 62 -5.06 -4.66 -9.53
N THR A 63 -5.58 -3.83 -10.43
CA THR A 63 -4.79 -3.10 -11.43
C THR A 63 -4.49 -1.65 -11.04
N SER A 64 -5.15 -1.12 -10.00
CA SER A 64 -5.00 0.28 -9.58
C SER A 64 -5.26 0.48 -8.08
N TYR A 65 -4.86 1.62 -7.54
CA TYR A 65 -5.16 2.02 -6.17
C TYR A 65 -6.67 2.20 -5.94
N SER A 66 -7.38 2.75 -6.93
CA SER A 66 -8.84 2.92 -6.83
C SER A 66 -9.58 1.59 -6.78
N ALA A 67 -9.12 0.58 -7.53
CA ALA A 67 -9.74 -0.74 -7.50
C ALA A 67 -9.68 -1.41 -6.11
N VAL A 68 -8.58 -1.24 -5.38
CA VAL A 68 -8.48 -1.71 -3.97
C VAL A 68 -9.47 -0.96 -3.07
N ILE A 69 -9.55 0.37 -3.23
CA ILE A 69 -10.46 1.21 -2.44
C ILE A 69 -11.91 0.79 -2.69
N GLU A 70 -12.33 0.70 -3.94
CA GLU A 70 -13.72 0.32 -4.30
C GLU A 70 -14.04 -1.12 -3.84
N ALA A 71 -13.10 -2.05 -3.93
CA ALA A 71 -13.29 -3.41 -3.42
C ALA A 71 -13.46 -3.45 -1.89
N MET A 72 -12.80 -2.56 -1.13
CA MET A 72 -13.07 -2.40 0.30
C MET A 72 -14.42 -1.73 0.57
N LEU A 73 -14.77 -0.69 -0.19
CA LEU A 73 -16.03 0.02 0.00
C LEU A 73 -17.26 -0.86 -0.27
N SER A 74 -17.16 -1.76 -1.25
CA SER A 74 -18.22 -2.76 -1.54
C SER A 74 -18.27 -3.89 -0.51
N GLY A 75 -17.26 -4.03 0.36
CA GLY A 75 -17.13 -5.12 1.32
C GLY A 75 -16.58 -6.43 0.72
N PHE A 76 -16.20 -6.45 -0.55
CA PHE A 76 -15.58 -7.60 -1.19
C PHE A 76 -14.16 -7.88 -0.63
N VAL A 77 -13.40 -6.82 -0.33
CA VAL A 77 -12.11 -6.89 0.36
C VAL A 77 -12.29 -6.43 1.80
N GLN A 78 -11.91 -7.28 2.76
CA GLN A 78 -12.02 -6.98 4.19
C GLN A 78 -10.71 -6.49 4.79
N ILE A 79 -9.58 -6.81 4.15
CA ILE A 79 -8.23 -6.44 4.61
C ILE A 79 -7.48 -5.87 3.42
N ALA A 80 -6.86 -4.69 3.56
CA ALA A 80 -6.03 -4.16 2.48
C ALA A 80 -4.76 -3.47 2.98
N GLN A 81 -3.68 -3.61 2.21
CA GLN A 81 -2.53 -2.73 2.35
C GLN A 81 -2.79 -1.47 1.53
N LEU A 82 -2.84 -0.32 2.21
CA LEU A 82 -3.15 0.98 1.65
C LEU A 82 -2.04 1.99 1.96
N GLY A 83 -1.64 2.76 0.94
CA GLY A 83 -0.84 3.95 1.18
C GLY A 83 -1.65 5.03 1.91
N PRO A 84 -1.01 6.01 2.57
CA PRO A 84 -1.70 6.98 3.43
C PRO A 84 -2.87 7.70 2.75
N LYS A 85 -2.70 8.17 1.51
CA LYS A 85 -3.80 8.81 0.78
C LYS A 85 -4.92 7.84 0.43
N ALA A 86 -4.58 6.63 -0.01
CA ALA A 86 -5.58 5.60 -0.33
C ALA A 86 -6.38 5.22 0.90
N TYR A 87 -5.72 5.07 2.06
CA TYR A 87 -6.38 4.87 3.34
C TYR A 87 -7.35 6.01 3.67
N LEU A 88 -6.89 7.27 3.58
CA LEU A 88 -7.74 8.43 3.89
C LEU A 88 -8.97 8.51 3.00
N ILE A 89 -8.86 8.15 1.72
CA ILE A 89 -10.00 8.08 0.80
C ILE A 89 -10.96 6.95 1.23
N ALA A 90 -10.43 5.76 1.52
CA ALA A 90 -11.24 4.62 1.94
C ALA A 90 -11.96 4.89 3.27
N ASN A 91 -11.27 5.49 4.25
CA ASN A 91 -11.84 5.88 5.53
C ASN A 91 -12.95 6.93 5.37
N GLU A 92 -12.69 8.04 4.63
CA GLU A 92 -13.68 9.11 4.38
C GLU A 92 -14.92 8.56 3.67
N LYS A 93 -14.75 7.82 2.56
CA LYS A 93 -15.86 7.27 1.78
C LYS A 93 -16.65 6.16 2.50
N SER A 94 -16.04 5.47 3.44
CA SER A 94 -16.70 4.43 4.25
C SER A 94 -17.32 4.96 5.54
N ASN A 95 -17.35 6.29 5.76
CA ASN A 95 -17.78 6.90 7.03
C ASN A 95 -17.01 6.35 8.24
N GLY A 96 -15.68 6.16 8.10
CA GLY A 96 -14.83 5.69 9.18
C GLY A 96 -14.80 4.16 9.38
N ARG A 97 -15.52 3.38 8.58
CA ARG A 97 -15.58 1.91 8.67
C ARG A 97 -14.24 1.25 8.38
N VAL A 98 -13.50 1.77 7.41
CA VAL A 98 -12.13 1.29 7.11
C VAL A 98 -11.16 1.94 8.09
N GLN A 99 -10.46 1.12 8.89
CA GLN A 99 -9.54 1.56 9.93
C GLN A 99 -8.16 0.89 9.79
N PRO A 100 -7.05 1.57 10.13
CA PRO A 100 -5.73 0.97 10.09
C PRO A 100 -5.56 0.03 11.29
N LEU A 101 -5.01 -1.14 11.03
CA LEU A 101 -4.73 -2.15 12.05
C LEU A 101 -3.29 -2.04 12.54
N VAL A 102 -2.34 -2.08 11.61
CA VAL A 102 -0.89 -1.98 11.85
C VAL A 102 -0.21 -1.29 10.67
N ALA A 103 1.04 -0.87 10.88
CA ALA A 103 1.91 -0.34 9.84
C ALA A 103 3.28 -1.05 9.88
N ALA A 104 3.94 -1.22 8.71
CA ALA A 104 5.22 -1.90 8.65
C ALA A 104 6.38 -0.92 8.79
N ALA A 105 7.23 -1.06 9.81
CA ALA A 105 8.52 -0.38 9.87
C ALA A 105 9.48 -1.00 8.84
N ARG A 106 10.14 -0.16 8.05
CA ARG A 106 11.08 -0.61 7.02
C ARG A 106 12.48 -0.84 7.60
N VAL A 107 13.23 -1.73 6.98
CA VAL A 107 14.68 -1.82 7.19
C VAL A 107 15.37 -0.58 6.60
N PRO A 108 16.62 -0.26 7.02
CA PRO A 108 17.45 0.76 6.37
C PRO A 108 17.54 0.56 4.86
N THR A 109 17.65 1.66 4.13
CA THR A 109 17.85 1.67 2.68
C THR A 109 19.01 2.58 2.32
N ALA A 110 19.44 2.56 1.06
CA ALA A 110 20.44 3.50 0.54
C ALA A 110 20.01 4.98 0.62
N PHE A 111 18.72 5.27 0.89
CA PHE A 111 18.17 6.62 1.00
C PHE A 111 17.90 7.03 2.45
N ASP A 112 17.65 6.07 3.33
CA ASP A 112 17.38 6.31 4.74
C ASP A 112 18.01 5.18 5.58
N PRO A 113 19.08 5.47 6.32
CA PRO A 113 19.76 4.49 7.17
C PRO A 113 18.98 4.19 8.46
N THR A 114 17.93 4.95 8.77
CA THR A 114 17.17 4.82 10.02
C THR A 114 15.94 3.95 9.81
N PRO A 115 15.78 2.82 10.55
CA PRO A 115 14.54 2.06 10.52
C PRO A 115 13.37 2.91 11.01
N CYS A 116 12.31 3.03 10.22
CA CYS A 116 11.11 3.76 10.63
C CYS A 116 9.83 3.22 10.00
N ALA A 117 8.71 3.51 10.63
CA ALA A 117 7.39 3.35 10.01
C ALA A 117 7.07 4.58 9.14
N CYS A 118 8.01 4.94 8.28
CA CYS A 118 7.94 6.10 7.41
C CYS A 118 8.62 5.84 6.07
N TYR A 119 8.43 6.78 5.12
CA TYR A 119 9.13 6.83 3.85
C TYR A 119 9.13 8.27 3.30
N TYR A 120 9.77 8.49 2.15
CA TYR A 120 9.85 9.78 1.49
C TYR A 120 9.43 9.69 0.03
N GLY A 121 8.83 10.77 -0.46
CA GLY A 121 8.67 11.01 -1.89
C GLY A 121 9.84 11.79 -2.44
N THR A 122 10.22 11.52 -3.68
CA THR A 122 11.30 12.26 -4.36
C THR A 122 10.93 12.57 -5.80
N LEU A 123 11.47 13.68 -6.33
CA LEU A 123 11.43 14.04 -7.73
C LEU A 123 12.74 13.59 -8.36
N ILE A 124 12.65 12.74 -9.38
CA ILE A 124 13.79 12.20 -10.10
C ILE A 124 13.83 12.63 -11.56
N THR A 125 15.04 12.74 -12.11
CA THR A 125 15.34 12.82 -13.54
C THR A 125 16.43 11.82 -13.89
N LYS A 126 16.66 11.56 -15.18
CA LYS A 126 17.73 10.67 -15.63
C LYS A 126 19.10 11.31 -15.41
N LYS A 127 20.06 10.58 -14.87
CA LYS A 127 21.46 11.00 -14.80
C LYS A 127 22.03 11.18 -16.21
N GLY A 128 22.87 12.19 -16.39
CA GLY A 128 23.42 12.53 -17.71
C GLY A 128 22.46 13.38 -18.58
N SER A 129 21.20 13.55 -18.18
CA SER A 129 20.35 14.60 -18.77
C SER A 129 20.78 15.98 -18.26
N LYS A 130 20.48 17.03 -19.03
CA LYS A 130 20.70 18.42 -18.59
C LYS A 130 19.70 18.88 -17.52
N LEU A 131 18.77 18.02 -17.09
CA LEU A 131 17.68 18.31 -16.15
C LEU A 131 18.13 18.08 -14.70
N THR A 132 18.89 19.01 -14.16
CA THR A 132 19.49 18.94 -12.81
C THR A 132 18.87 19.95 -11.83
N LYS A 133 17.98 20.83 -12.32
CA LYS A 133 17.27 21.85 -11.53
C LYS A 133 15.78 21.86 -11.86
N ILE A 134 14.94 22.29 -10.92
CA ILE A 134 13.48 22.28 -11.06
C ILE A 134 13.02 23.20 -12.21
N ASP A 135 13.61 24.38 -12.35
CA ASP A 135 13.26 25.33 -13.40
C ASP A 135 13.43 24.77 -14.82
N GLN A 136 14.41 23.88 -15.01
CA GLN A 136 14.65 23.20 -16.29
C GLN A 136 13.54 22.20 -16.65
N LEU A 137 12.63 21.91 -15.73
CA LEU A 137 11.50 21.00 -15.95
C LEU A 137 10.29 21.73 -16.55
N LYS A 138 10.35 23.05 -16.73
CA LYS A 138 9.27 23.81 -17.38
C LYS A 138 9.01 23.28 -18.79
N GLY A 139 7.74 22.97 -19.08
CA GLY A 139 7.34 22.40 -20.37
C GLY A 139 7.69 20.93 -20.60
N LYS A 140 8.33 20.26 -19.63
CA LYS A 140 8.78 18.86 -19.74
C LYS A 140 7.67 17.86 -19.40
N ILE A 141 7.93 16.58 -19.69
CA ILE A 141 7.00 15.47 -19.45
C ILE A 141 7.20 14.94 -18.03
N LEU A 142 6.13 14.95 -17.22
CA LEU A 142 6.11 14.45 -15.87
C LEU A 142 5.31 13.15 -15.75
N ALA A 143 5.92 12.12 -15.19
CA ALA A 143 5.21 10.92 -14.73
C ALA A 143 4.80 11.05 -13.26
N LEU A 144 3.53 10.87 -12.97
CA LEU A 144 2.97 10.61 -11.65
C LEU A 144 2.64 9.12 -11.55
N VAL A 145 2.46 8.62 -10.33
CA VAL A 145 2.24 7.18 -10.09
C VAL A 145 0.79 6.77 -10.36
N ASP A 146 -0.12 7.25 -9.52
CA ASP A 146 -1.54 6.90 -9.51
C ASP A 146 -2.30 8.02 -8.77
N PRO A 147 -3.55 8.35 -9.14
CA PRO A 147 -4.36 9.33 -8.41
C PRO A 147 -4.46 9.07 -6.91
N GLY A 148 -4.44 7.82 -6.46
CA GLY A 148 -4.45 7.40 -5.06
C GLY A 148 -3.09 7.45 -4.35
N SER A 149 -1.98 7.64 -5.08
CA SER A 149 -0.63 7.66 -4.49
C SER A 149 -0.39 8.90 -3.63
N THR A 150 0.27 8.70 -2.48
CA THR A 150 0.71 9.79 -1.59
C THR A 150 1.95 10.49 -2.15
N SER A 151 3.09 9.78 -2.23
CA SER A 151 4.36 10.35 -2.69
C SER A 151 4.40 10.63 -4.18
N GLY A 152 3.73 9.80 -5.00
CA GLY A 152 3.72 9.95 -6.46
C GLY A 152 2.59 10.82 -7.01
N ASN A 153 1.73 11.41 -6.16
CA ASN A 153 0.67 12.32 -6.61
C ASN A 153 0.25 13.37 -5.58
N ALA A 154 -0.09 12.97 -4.34
CA ALA A 154 -0.64 13.93 -3.36
C ALA A 154 0.40 14.94 -2.90
N MET A 155 1.60 14.49 -2.53
CA MET A 155 2.72 15.34 -2.13
C MET A 155 3.16 16.29 -3.25
N PRO A 156 3.36 15.84 -4.51
CA PRO A 156 3.62 16.74 -5.63
C PRO A 156 2.58 17.83 -5.78
N ARG A 157 1.31 17.47 -5.79
CA ARG A 157 0.20 18.41 -6.03
C ARG A 157 -0.17 19.28 -4.84
N GLY A 158 0.29 18.96 -3.66
CA GLY A 158 0.06 19.72 -2.44
C GLY A 158 1.29 20.47 -2.00
N LEU A 159 2.31 19.75 -1.55
CA LEU A 159 3.48 20.33 -0.89
C LEU A 159 4.51 20.90 -1.89
N PHE A 160 4.91 20.08 -2.89
CA PHE A 160 5.92 20.53 -3.88
C PHE A 160 5.46 21.79 -4.64
N THR A 161 4.18 21.88 -5.02
CA THR A 161 3.67 23.08 -5.70
C THR A 161 3.76 24.31 -4.81
N VAL A 162 3.54 24.19 -3.51
CA VAL A 162 3.69 25.30 -2.55
C VAL A 162 5.15 25.69 -2.37
N GLU A 163 6.03 24.71 -2.21
CA GLU A 163 7.45 24.95 -1.90
C GLU A 163 8.28 25.40 -3.11
N LYS A 164 7.90 24.97 -4.32
CA LYS A 164 8.76 25.07 -5.50
C LYS A 164 8.11 25.72 -6.73
N LEU A 165 6.80 25.93 -6.72
CA LEU A 165 6.07 26.47 -7.87
C LEU A 165 5.13 27.61 -7.50
N ASP A 166 5.41 28.36 -6.42
CA ASP A 166 4.60 29.49 -5.96
C ASP A 166 3.11 29.15 -5.86
N SER A 167 2.80 27.97 -5.37
CA SER A 167 1.44 27.42 -5.30
C SER A 167 0.73 27.20 -6.64
N LYS A 168 1.43 27.36 -7.77
CA LYS A 168 0.87 27.08 -9.11
C LYS A 168 0.69 25.57 -9.29
N PRO A 169 -0.34 25.12 -10.02
CA PRO A 169 -0.54 23.69 -10.27
C PRO A 169 0.56 23.10 -11.13
N LEU A 170 0.81 21.80 -11.02
CA LEU A 170 1.81 21.10 -11.83
C LEU A 170 1.60 21.30 -13.33
N GLU A 171 0.35 21.40 -13.76
CA GLU A 171 -0.06 21.60 -15.15
C GLU A 171 0.40 22.93 -15.75
N SER A 172 0.69 23.93 -14.91
CA SER A 172 1.25 25.21 -15.39
C SER A 172 2.77 25.20 -15.53
N HIS A 173 3.42 24.20 -14.96
CA HIS A 173 4.88 24.05 -15.03
C HIS A 173 5.30 22.98 -16.03
N PHE A 174 4.62 21.82 -16.03
CA PHE A 174 4.93 20.70 -16.93
C PHE A 174 4.05 20.77 -18.18
N GLY A 175 4.64 20.50 -19.36
CA GLY A 175 3.93 20.50 -20.63
C GLY A 175 2.98 19.32 -20.81
N ARG A 176 3.35 18.18 -20.23
CA ARG A 176 2.52 16.95 -20.21
C ARG A 176 2.66 16.22 -18.89
N ILE A 177 1.54 15.77 -18.35
CA ILE A 177 1.51 14.93 -17.13
C ILE A 177 0.72 13.65 -17.44
N PHE A 178 1.25 12.49 -17.03
CA PHE A 178 0.53 11.24 -17.12
C PHE A 178 0.73 10.38 -15.87
N TYR A 179 -0.15 9.41 -15.67
CA TYR A 179 -0.03 8.41 -14.62
C TYR A 179 0.58 7.13 -15.19
N SER A 180 1.67 6.66 -14.57
CA SER A 180 2.39 5.45 -15.00
C SER A 180 1.82 4.16 -14.43
N GLY A 181 0.88 4.26 -13.47
CA GLY A 181 0.24 3.15 -12.77
C GLY A 181 0.96 2.71 -11.49
N ASN A 182 2.29 2.71 -11.45
CA ASN A 182 3.06 2.32 -10.27
C ASN A 182 4.44 3.00 -10.22
N HIS A 183 5.09 2.91 -9.05
CA HIS A 183 6.37 3.61 -8.80
C HIS A 183 7.51 3.11 -9.69
N VAL A 184 7.62 1.79 -9.89
CA VAL A 184 8.70 1.21 -10.71
C VAL A 184 8.50 1.59 -12.18
N ALA A 185 7.25 1.61 -12.66
CA ALA A 185 6.93 2.09 -14.01
C ALA A 185 7.32 3.57 -14.20
N SER A 186 7.11 4.42 -13.18
CA SER A 186 7.57 5.83 -13.21
C SER A 186 9.09 5.94 -13.33
N VAL A 187 9.85 5.17 -12.54
CA VAL A 187 11.33 5.13 -12.62
C VAL A 187 11.78 4.70 -14.02
N LEU A 188 11.21 3.61 -14.53
CA LEU A 188 11.56 3.10 -15.86
C LEU A 188 11.15 4.06 -16.99
N ALA A 189 10.06 4.81 -16.83
CA ALA A 189 9.67 5.84 -17.79
C ALA A 189 10.75 6.93 -17.91
N VAL A 190 11.33 7.35 -16.79
CA VAL A 190 12.45 8.32 -16.79
C VAL A 190 13.70 7.72 -17.43
N LEU A 191 14.10 6.51 -17.06
CA LEU A 191 15.30 5.86 -17.59
C LEU A 191 15.20 5.63 -19.11
N LYS A 192 14.02 5.29 -19.60
CA LYS A 192 13.74 5.02 -21.04
C LYS A 192 13.39 6.30 -21.84
N GLY A 193 13.44 7.49 -21.23
CA GLY A 193 13.13 8.77 -21.89
C GLY A 193 11.65 8.96 -22.27
N LYS A 194 10.73 8.16 -21.70
CA LYS A 194 9.26 8.33 -21.85
C LYS A 194 8.71 9.45 -20.97
N ALA A 195 9.44 9.82 -19.93
CA ALA A 195 9.22 10.99 -19.09
C ALA A 195 10.56 11.67 -18.82
N ASP A 196 10.56 12.98 -18.70
CA ASP A 196 11.72 13.79 -18.32
C ASP A 196 11.96 13.74 -16.82
N ALA A 197 10.86 13.70 -16.06
CA ALA A 197 10.87 13.64 -14.59
C ALA A 197 9.76 12.73 -14.06
N ALA A 198 9.92 12.26 -12.81
CA ALA A 198 8.87 11.52 -12.11
C ALA A 198 8.89 11.77 -10.61
N PHE A 199 7.70 11.79 -9.99
CA PHE A 199 7.58 11.70 -8.54
C PHE A 199 7.35 10.25 -8.12
N VAL A 200 8.22 9.75 -7.23
CA VAL A 200 8.22 8.36 -6.78
C VAL A 200 8.52 8.25 -5.29
N SER A 201 8.33 7.08 -4.70
CA SER A 201 8.77 6.75 -3.35
C SER A 201 10.24 6.29 -3.38
N GLU A 202 11.09 6.84 -2.52
CA GLU A 202 12.48 6.38 -2.36
C GLU A 202 12.57 4.89 -2.02
N SER A 203 11.66 4.39 -1.18
CA SER A 203 11.62 2.97 -0.83
C SER A 203 11.29 2.06 -2.02
N MET A 204 10.60 2.58 -3.04
CA MET A 204 10.31 1.82 -4.26
C MET A 204 11.46 1.89 -5.25
N ILE A 205 12.23 2.99 -5.26
CA ILE A 205 13.53 3.02 -5.97
C ILE A 205 14.46 1.97 -5.35
N ALA A 206 14.61 1.94 -4.02
CA ALA A 206 15.44 0.95 -3.33
C ALA A 206 15.04 -0.50 -3.70
N ARG A 207 13.74 -0.79 -3.78
CA ARG A 207 13.25 -2.11 -4.24
C ARG A 207 13.59 -2.40 -5.70
N ALA A 208 13.54 -1.40 -6.57
CA ALA A 208 13.93 -1.53 -7.97
C ALA A 208 15.45 -1.78 -8.08
N MET A 209 16.26 -1.15 -7.21
CA MET A 209 17.70 -1.38 -7.09
C MET A 209 18.01 -2.81 -6.64
N ASP A 210 17.35 -3.30 -5.60
CA ASP A 210 17.49 -4.69 -5.10
C ASP A 210 17.23 -5.74 -6.19
N ARG A 211 16.48 -5.37 -7.25
CA ARG A 211 16.17 -6.24 -8.40
C ARG A 211 17.01 -5.92 -9.65
N GLY A 212 18.02 -5.10 -9.51
CA GLY A 212 18.91 -4.73 -10.63
C GLY A 212 18.24 -3.92 -11.75
N LYS A 213 17.03 -3.32 -11.50
CA LYS A 213 16.30 -2.54 -12.52
C LYS A 213 16.81 -1.10 -12.66
N VAL A 214 17.52 -0.58 -11.67
CA VAL A 214 18.06 0.77 -11.61
C VAL A 214 19.20 0.81 -10.60
N LYS A 215 20.20 1.64 -10.83
CA LYS A 215 21.23 2.00 -9.85
C LYS A 215 20.91 3.39 -9.28
N LYS A 216 21.41 3.69 -8.08
CA LYS A 216 21.20 5.01 -7.46
C LYS A 216 21.79 6.12 -8.34
N GLU A 217 22.93 5.83 -8.95
CA GLU A 217 23.70 6.72 -9.82
C GLU A 217 23.05 6.99 -11.18
N ASP A 218 22.05 6.20 -11.59
CA ASP A 218 21.32 6.39 -12.86
C ASP A 218 20.35 7.58 -12.81
N LEU A 219 20.13 8.17 -11.62
CA LEU A 219 19.14 9.19 -11.36
C LEU A 219 19.75 10.45 -10.72
N ASN A 220 19.18 11.62 -11.05
CA ASN A 220 19.29 12.83 -10.25
C ASN A 220 18.08 12.91 -9.32
N TYR A 221 18.28 13.47 -8.12
CA TYR A 221 17.27 13.66 -7.08
C TYR A 221 17.10 15.15 -6.84
N LEU A 222 15.99 15.74 -7.33
CA LEU A 222 15.80 17.19 -7.36
C LEU A 222 14.98 17.73 -6.18
N TRP A 223 14.19 16.88 -5.56
CA TRP A 223 13.39 17.23 -4.38
C TRP A 223 13.08 15.99 -3.54
N ARG A 224 13.00 16.18 -2.25
CA ARG A 224 12.64 15.16 -1.26
C ARG A 224 11.53 15.71 -0.37
N SER A 225 10.48 14.93 -0.15
CA SER A 225 9.42 15.29 0.78
C SER A 225 9.87 15.21 2.24
N PRO A 226 9.16 15.84 3.19
CA PRO A 226 9.21 15.45 4.59
C PRO A 226 8.82 13.97 4.79
N LYS A 227 9.03 13.45 6.00
CA LYS A 227 8.58 12.10 6.39
C LYS A 227 7.10 11.91 6.12
N ILE A 228 6.78 10.82 5.43
CA ILE A 228 5.42 10.35 5.18
C ILE A 228 5.21 9.11 6.05
N ALA A 229 4.11 9.04 6.82
CA ALA A 229 3.72 7.82 7.51
C ALA A 229 3.64 6.65 6.52
N ILE A 230 4.11 5.46 6.93
CA ILE A 230 4.12 4.29 6.07
C ILE A 230 2.69 3.79 5.78
N ASP A 231 2.57 2.95 4.77
CA ASP A 231 1.34 2.26 4.40
C ASP A 231 0.78 1.45 5.58
N SER A 232 -0.55 1.45 5.74
CA SER A 232 -1.23 0.60 6.71
C SER A 232 -1.65 -0.74 6.11
N VAL A 233 -1.71 -1.77 6.94
CA VAL A 233 -2.70 -2.83 6.76
C VAL A 233 -3.97 -2.34 7.43
N SER A 234 -5.03 -2.14 6.66
CA SER A 234 -6.32 -1.63 7.11
C SER A 234 -7.38 -2.71 7.00
N ILE A 235 -8.40 -2.63 7.85
CA ILE A 235 -9.51 -3.56 7.91
C ILE A 235 -10.86 -2.84 7.79
N ASP A 236 -11.86 -3.55 7.31
CA ASP A 236 -13.26 -3.16 7.43
C ASP A 236 -13.80 -3.62 8.79
N THR A 237 -14.03 -2.69 9.70
CA THR A 237 -14.46 -2.97 11.09
C THR A 237 -15.88 -3.53 11.19
N THR A 238 -16.69 -3.45 10.12
CA THR A 238 -18.02 -4.06 10.08
C THR A 238 -18.00 -5.49 9.56
N LYS A 239 -16.89 -5.94 8.98
CA LYS A 239 -16.71 -7.28 8.39
C LYS A 239 -15.77 -8.17 9.20
N ILE A 240 -14.96 -7.57 10.08
CA ILE A 240 -14.01 -8.26 10.95
C ILE A 240 -14.39 -7.93 12.39
N SER A 241 -14.68 -8.97 13.19
CA SER A 241 -15.02 -8.79 14.61
C SER A 241 -13.86 -8.16 15.40
N SER A 242 -14.17 -7.47 16.49
CA SER A 242 -13.16 -6.87 17.38
C SER A 242 -12.12 -7.88 17.87
N ASP A 243 -12.56 -9.09 18.23
CA ASP A 243 -11.68 -10.16 18.73
C ASP A 243 -10.73 -10.67 17.64
N LEU A 244 -11.24 -10.86 16.40
CA LEU A 244 -10.41 -11.25 15.28
C LEU A 244 -9.44 -10.13 14.89
N ALA A 245 -9.88 -8.87 14.89
CA ALA A 245 -9.03 -7.72 14.65
C ALA A 245 -7.91 -7.61 15.69
N LYS A 246 -8.23 -7.81 16.99
CA LYS A 246 -7.24 -7.85 18.07
C LYS A 246 -6.25 -8.99 17.86
N LYS A 247 -6.72 -10.21 17.59
CA LYS A 247 -5.88 -11.38 17.30
C LYS A 247 -4.94 -11.13 16.11
N MET A 248 -5.46 -10.61 15.01
CA MET A 248 -4.64 -10.31 13.83
C MET A 248 -3.59 -9.22 14.13
N ARG A 249 -3.94 -8.19 14.89
CA ARG A 249 -3.00 -7.17 15.35
C ARG A 249 -1.85 -7.77 16.17
N GLU A 250 -2.16 -8.63 17.11
CA GLU A 250 -1.16 -9.33 17.95
C GLU A 250 -0.24 -10.20 17.10
N ILE A 251 -0.79 -10.95 16.13
CA ILE A 251 0.00 -11.74 15.18
C ILE A 251 0.97 -10.86 14.39
N TYR A 252 0.52 -9.74 13.81
CA TYR A 252 1.38 -8.82 13.10
C TYR A 252 2.49 -8.24 13.99
N LEU A 253 2.13 -7.79 15.20
CA LEU A 253 3.08 -7.17 16.14
C LEU A 253 4.08 -8.18 16.73
N GLY A 254 3.76 -9.46 16.71
CA GLY A 254 4.64 -10.54 17.16
C GLY A 254 5.52 -11.17 16.07
N MET A 255 5.36 -10.77 14.79
CA MET A 255 6.08 -11.42 13.68
C MET A 255 7.60 -11.35 13.77
N ASP A 256 8.14 -10.28 14.34
CA ASP A 256 9.58 -10.09 14.53
C ASP A 256 10.16 -10.97 15.66
N LYS A 257 9.32 -11.64 16.42
CA LYS A 257 9.70 -12.62 17.46
C LYS A 257 9.52 -14.08 17.00
N ASP A 258 8.74 -14.31 15.96
CA ASP A 258 8.45 -15.63 15.39
C ASP A 258 9.46 -15.95 14.27
N PRO A 259 10.10 -17.14 14.25
CA PRO A 259 11.10 -17.51 13.22
C PRO A 259 10.55 -17.48 11.77
N GLU A 260 9.31 -17.95 11.56
CA GLU A 260 8.63 -17.89 10.26
C GLU A 260 8.29 -16.43 9.90
N GLY A 261 7.78 -15.66 10.89
CA GLY A 261 7.49 -14.24 10.77
C GLY A 261 8.70 -13.41 10.36
N LYS A 262 9.87 -13.64 10.99
CA LYS A 262 11.15 -12.97 10.63
C LYS A 262 11.53 -13.18 9.16
N LYS A 263 11.40 -14.41 8.65
CA LYS A 263 11.71 -14.72 7.24
C LYS A 263 10.78 -13.97 6.29
N ILE A 264 9.50 -13.88 6.62
CA ILE A 264 8.50 -13.15 5.83
C ILE A 264 8.77 -11.64 5.86
N LEU A 265 9.07 -11.08 7.03
CA LEU A 265 9.44 -9.67 7.20
C LEU A 265 10.68 -9.32 6.36
N ALA A 266 11.74 -10.13 6.43
CA ALA A 266 12.98 -9.94 5.68
C ALA A 266 12.72 -9.92 4.16
N LYS A 267 11.93 -10.87 3.63
CA LYS A 267 11.52 -10.91 2.22
C LYS A 267 10.79 -9.63 1.79
N ASN A 268 10.03 -9.02 2.70
CA ASN A 268 9.28 -7.78 2.49
C ASN A 268 10.09 -6.51 2.75
N LYS A 269 11.36 -6.62 3.19
CA LYS A 269 12.18 -5.48 3.62
C LYS A 269 11.52 -4.70 4.76
N TYR A 270 10.88 -5.43 5.65
CA TYR A 270 10.31 -4.91 6.90
C TYR A 270 11.15 -5.37 8.09
N SER A 271 11.33 -4.51 9.08
CA SER A 271 11.96 -4.86 10.35
C SER A 271 10.95 -5.45 11.33
N ARG A 272 9.77 -4.84 11.40
CA ARG A 272 8.64 -5.27 12.24
C ARG A 272 7.37 -4.56 11.83
N PHE A 273 6.23 -5.01 12.36
CA PHE A 273 5.01 -4.20 12.39
C PHE A 273 4.93 -3.36 13.67
N VAL A 274 4.28 -2.21 13.57
CA VAL A 274 4.02 -1.28 14.68
C VAL A 274 2.52 -0.94 14.74
N PRO A 275 2.00 -0.55 15.92
CA PRO A 275 0.63 -0.05 16.02
C PRO A 275 0.38 1.11 15.06
N SER A 276 -0.81 1.15 14.47
CA SER A 276 -1.27 2.25 13.63
C SER A 276 -2.72 2.56 13.94
N ASN A 277 -3.08 3.83 13.81
CA ASN A 277 -4.44 4.33 13.97
C ASN A 277 -4.69 5.49 13.00
N ASP A 278 -5.91 6.01 12.97
CA ASP A 278 -6.29 7.10 12.07
C ASP A 278 -5.42 8.36 12.25
N ALA A 279 -5.05 8.71 13.48
CA ALA A 279 -4.22 9.87 13.79
C ALA A 279 -2.81 9.80 13.16
N THR A 280 -2.29 8.59 12.89
CA THR A 280 -1.02 8.36 12.19
C THR A 280 -0.97 9.10 10.84
N TYR A 281 -2.11 9.33 10.21
CA TYR A 281 -2.23 9.92 8.87
C TYR A 281 -2.61 11.40 8.87
N ASN A 282 -2.68 12.07 10.04
CA ASN A 282 -3.09 13.47 10.16
C ASN A 282 -2.21 14.44 9.38
N ALA A 283 -0.90 14.19 9.30
CA ALA A 283 0.01 15.03 8.51
C ALA A 283 -0.36 15.02 7.01
N VAL A 284 -0.66 13.83 6.47
CA VAL A 284 -1.11 13.69 5.08
C VAL A 284 -2.49 14.32 4.87
N ARG A 285 -3.40 14.17 5.84
CA ARG A 285 -4.74 14.80 5.82
C ARG A 285 -4.63 16.34 5.71
N LYS A 286 -3.72 16.96 6.48
CA LYS A 286 -3.46 18.41 6.41
C LYS A 286 -2.99 18.85 5.01
N ILE A 287 -2.09 18.10 4.38
CA ILE A 287 -1.59 18.40 3.02
C ILE A 287 -2.71 18.28 1.98
N LEU A 288 -3.56 17.25 2.10
CA LEU A 288 -4.73 17.08 1.21
C LEU A 288 -5.74 18.21 1.38
N ALA A 289 -5.97 18.67 2.62
CA ALA A 289 -6.88 19.78 2.92
C ALA A 289 -6.34 21.12 2.38
N ALA A 290 -5.04 21.38 2.49
CA ALA A 290 -4.40 22.57 1.91
C ALA A 290 -4.61 22.63 0.39
N LYS A 291 -4.45 21.51 -0.31
CA LYS A 291 -4.73 21.37 -1.74
C LYS A 291 -6.19 21.71 -2.09
N LYS A 292 -7.18 21.25 -1.30
CA LYS A 292 -8.60 21.57 -1.52
C LYS A 292 -8.85 23.09 -1.43
N ARG A 293 -8.16 23.79 -0.51
CA ARG A 293 -8.28 25.25 -0.34
C ARG A 293 -7.69 26.03 -1.54
N LEU A 294 -6.55 25.58 -2.08
CA LEU A 294 -5.94 26.22 -3.27
C LEU A 294 -6.83 26.08 -4.52
N LYS A 295 -7.59 24.98 -4.66
CA LYS A 295 -8.56 24.80 -5.75
C LYS A 295 -9.81 25.69 -5.63
N LYS A 296 -10.23 26.05 -4.41
CA LYS A 296 -11.43 26.89 -4.18
C LYS A 296 -11.15 28.39 -4.35
N LYS A 297 -9.88 28.82 -4.40
CA LYS A 297 -9.48 30.22 -4.60
C LYS A 297 -9.28 30.57 -6.09
N LYS A 298 -9.54 29.65 -6.99
CA LYS A 298 -9.63 29.83 -8.45
C LYS A 298 -11.08 29.71 -8.90
#